data_ac932410f58c6f32f413aba2f05d437c
#
_entry.id   ac932410f58c6f32f413aba2f05d437c
#
_cell.length_a   1.000
_cell.length_b   1.000
_cell.length_c   1.000
_cell.angle_alpha   90.00
_cell.angle_beta   90.00
_cell.angle_gamma   90.00
#
_symmetry.space_group_name_H-M   'P 1'
#
loop_
_entity.id
_entity.type
_entity.pdbx_description
1 polymer ?
#
loop_
_entity_poly.entity_id
_entity_poly.type
_entity_poly.pdbx_seq_one_letter_code
_entity_poly.pdbx_strand_id
1 'polypeptide(L)'
;DEQPYASLFQIYQKEFLDVSVSQGLIHADSLALAGDGTPVVTSHRERKKRICNCKENGISNCRCDRYFSQPDCDIRWDSSRNCFYHGYDLYMLVDSQSDLPVSPHFSCASKHDSHGFLHTFFRMRSFLPDYTVSKVLLDSAHDAMPYYQYFQRENITPFIDLNGKGGRPPVYKNDFTIDEDGVPVCPSGHRMRRDGVEVAKDRMKFRCPKISRKNGCISCTCETPCSDAKYGRTVHLVMKDNPRLFNNPPRSSKEWKLEYNARTSAERSNK
;
A
#
# COMPACT_ATOMS: atom_id res chain seq x y z
N ASP A 1 -25.44 -14.17 -10.67
CA ASP A 1 -25.20 -13.43 -11.91
C ASP A 1 -23.75 -13.63 -12.29
N GLU A 2 -23.51 -14.35 -13.39
CA GLU A 2 -22.16 -14.51 -13.93
C GLU A 2 -21.62 -13.12 -14.31
N GLN A 3 -20.48 -12.76 -13.78
CA GLN A 3 -19.85 -11.52 -14.16
C GLN A 3 -19.54 -11.54 -15.66
N PRO A 4 -19.96 -10.52 -16.45
CA PRO A 4 -19.82 -10.55 -17.90
C PRO A 4 -18.38 -10.66 -18.41
N TYR A 5 -17.39 -10.43 -17.52
CA TYR A 5 -15.96 -10.49 -17.83
C TYR A 5 -15.26 -11.74 -17.30
N ALA A 6 -15.98 -12.67 -16.66
CA ALA A 6 -15.37 -13.89 -16.11
C ALA A 6 -14.69 -14.70 -17.20
N SER A 7 -15.33 -14.86 -18.37
CA SER A 7 -14.77 -15.58 -19.51
C SER A 7 -13.53 -14.91 -20.09
N LEU A 8 -13.50 -13.57 -20.16
CA LEU A 8 -12.32 -12.83 -20.62
C LEU A 8 -11.15 -13.00 -19.66
N PHE A 9 -11.41 -12.96 -18.35
CA PHE A 9 -10.38 -13.19 -17.35
C PHE A 9 -9.85 -14.63 -17.40
N GLN A 10 -10.71 -15.62 -17.64
CA GLN A 10 -10.29 -17.02 -17.83
C GLN A 10 -9.42 -17.20 -19.06
N ILE A 11 -9.73 -16.53 -20.17
CA ILE A 11 -8.87 -16.51 -21.35
C ILE A 11 -7.52 -15.89 -21.03
N TYR A 12 -7.50 -14.74 -20.36
CA TYR A 12 -6.28 -14.08 -19.92
C TYR A 12 -5.45 -14.97 -18.99
N GLN A 13 -6.07 -15.64 -18.03
CA GLN A 13 -5.41 -16.58 -17.15
C GLN A 13 -4.73 -17.68 -17.97
N LYS A 14 -5.48 -18.37 -18.81
CA LYS A 14 -4.99 -19.52 -19.56
C LYS A 14 -3.90 -19.16 -20.59
N GLU A 15 -4.12 -18.10 -21.37
CA GLU A 15 -3.26 -17.76 -22.51
C GLU A 15 -2.06 -16.87 -22.09
N PHE A 16 -2.11 -16.24 -20.93
CA PHE A 16 -1.05 -15.34 -20.46
C PHE A 16 -0.46 -15.77 -19.11
N LEU A 17 -1.25 -15.85 -18.05
CA LEU A 17 -0.73 -16.10 -16.71
C LEU A 17 -0.17 -17.51 -16.57
N ASP A 18 -0.91 -18.54 -16.98
CA ASP A 18 -0.48 -19.94 -16.89
C ASP A 18 0.77 -20.18 -17.74
N VAL A 19 0.86 -19.53 -18.91
CA VAL A 19 2.06 -19.57 -19.76
C VAL A 19 3.23 -18.89 -19.07
N SER A 20 3.02 -17.71 -18.46
CA SER A 20 4.07 -16.98 -17.73
C SER A 20 4.59 -17.76 -16.52
N VAL A 21 3.71 -18.46 -15.81
CA VAL A 21 4.09 -19.36 -14.72
C VAL A 21 4.87 -20.57 -15.25
N SER A 22 4.41 -21.19 -16.31
CA SER A 22 5.09 -22.36 -16.90
C SER A 22 6.50 -22.05 -17.41
N GLN A 23 6.75 -20.80 -17.80
CA GLN A 23 8.06 -20.31 -18.23
C GLN A 23 8.91 -19.77 -17.07
N GLY A 24 8.41 -19.82 -15.83
CA GLY A 24 9.11 -19.31 -14.65
C GLY A 24 9.24 -17.79 -14.58
N LEU A 25 8.43 -17.04 -15.33
CA LEU A 25 8.39 -15.57 -15.30
C LEU A 25 7.60 -15.05 -14.11
N ILE A 26 6.55 -15.77 -13.70
CA ILE A 26 5.73 -15.51 -12.52
C ILE A 26 5.84 -16.70 -11.57
N HIS A 27 6.10 -16.45 -10.30
CA HIS A 27 6.14 -17.45 -9.25
C HIS A 27 4.80 -17.49 -8.51
N ALA A 28 3.89 -18.37 -8.96
CA ALA A 28 2.54 -18.48 -8.41
C ALA A 28 2.49 -18.89 -6.93
N ASP A 29 3.50 -19.57 -6.44
CA ASP A 29 3.64 -20.04 -5.05
C ASP A 29 4.17 -18.97 -4.09
N SER A 30 4.73 -17.87 -4.59
CA SER A 30 5.32 -16.81 -3.77
C SER A 30 5.19 -15.41 -4.40
N LEU A 31 4.02 -15.11 -4.93
CA LEU A 31 3.74 -13.89 -5.69
C LEU A 31 3.98 -12.62 -4.84
N ALA A 32 4.73 -11.68 -5.40
CA ALA A 32 5.00 -10.37 -4.82
C ALA A 32 4.26 -9.29 -5.62
N LEU A 33 3.13 -8.79 -5.11
CA LEU A 33 2.24 -7.90 -5.84
C LEU A 33 2.55 -6.42 -5.59
N ALA A 34 2.76 -5.67 -6.65
CA ALA A 34 2.67 -4.21 -6.65
C ALA A 34 1.31 -3.76 -7.18
N GLY A 35 0.74 -2.72 -6.59
CA GLY A 35 -0.55 -2.18 -7.01
C GLY A 35 -0.51 -0.68 -7.20
N ASP A 36 -1.09 -0.21 -8.32
CA ASP A 36 -1.20 1.23 -8.61
C ASP A 36 -2.37 1.51 -9.55
N GLY A 37 -2.93 2.73 -9.45
CA GLY A 37 -3.99 3.23 -10.31
C GLY A 37 -3.43 4.11 -11.43
N THR A 38 -3.97 3.94 -12.63
CA THR A 38 -3.61 4.74 -13.81
C THR A 38 -4.84 5.45 -14.38
N PRO A 39 -4.79 6.78 -14.59
CA PRO A 39 -5.92 7.51 -15.15
C PRO A 39 -6.16 7.15 -16.62
N VAL A 40 -7.39 6.78 -16.95
CA VAL A 40 -7.87 6.60 -18.32
C VAL A 40 -8.75 7.77 -18.68
N VAL A 41 -8.13 8.76 -19.34
CA VAL A 41 -8.80 10.01 -19.71
C VAL A 41 -9.75 9.77 -20.89
N THR A 42 -10.99 10.24 -20.75
CA THR A 42 -11.98 10.16 -21.82
C THR A 42 -12.05 11.49 -22.60
N SER A 43 -12.42 11.41 -23.88
CA SER A 43 -12.71 12.58 -24.72
C SER A 43 -14.04 13.23 -24.32
N HIS A 44 -14.18 13.51 -23.05
CA HIS A 44 -15.40 14.04 -22.47
C HIS A 44 -15.54 15.53 -22.75
N ARG A 45 -16.75 15.98 -23.14
CA ARG A 45 -17.06 17.40 -23.21
C ARG A 45 -17.52 17.87 -21.83
N GLU A 46 -17.02 19.01 -21.36
CA GLU A 46 -17.33 19.60 -20.05
C GLU A 46 -18.83 19.80 -19.78
N ARG A 47 -19.67 19.84 -20.83
CA ARG A 47 -21.11 20.02 -20.70
C ARG A 47 -21.86 18.71 -20.86
N LYS A 48 -22.52 18.32 -19.79
CA LYS A 48 -23.47 17.20 -19.79
C LYS A 48 -24.50 17.34 -20.93
N LYS A 49 -24.73 16.26 -21.67
CA LYS A 49 -25.72 16.22 -22.74
C LYS A 49 -27.14 16.31 -22.19
N ARG A 50 -27.98 17.16 -22.79
CA ARG A 50 -29.42 17.17 -22.49
C ARG A 50 -30.06 15.95 -23.15
N ILE A 51 -30.96 15.31 -22.42
CA ILE A 51 -31.80 14.22 -22.91
C ILE A 51 -33.28 14.53 -22.82
N CYS A 52 -33.61 15.80 -22.59
CA CYS A 52 -34.99 16.31 -22.56
C CYS A 52 -35.32 17.08 -23.83
N ASN A 53 -36.58 17.12 -24.19
CA ASN A 53 -37.11 17.85 -25.33
C ASN A 53 -37.44 19.33 -24.99
N CYS A 54 -36.96 19.82 -23.84
CA CYS A 54 -37.24 21.19 -23.39
C CYS A 54 -36.79 22.26 -24.38
N LYS A 55 -35.66 22.02 -25.10
CA LYS A 55 -35.18 22.97 -26.10
C LYS A 55 -36.12 23.07 -27.32
N GLU A 56 -36.69 21.93 -27.72
CA GLU A 56 -37.67 21.88 -28.82
C GLU A 56 -38.98 22.56 -28.42
N ASN A 57 -39.30 22.53 -27.12
CA ASN A 57 -40.45 23.23 -26.56
C ASN A 57 -40.18 24.68 -26.13
N GLY A 58 -39.07 25.29 -26.62
CA GLY A 58 -38.71 26.68 -26.36
C GLY A 58 -38.12 26.98 -24.96
N ILE A 59 -37.90 25.96 -24.11
CA ILE A 59 -37.36 26.13 -22.76
C ILE A 59 -35.84 26.03 -22.79
N SER A 60 -35.14 27.16 -22.67
CA SER A 60 -33.68 27.23 -22.73
C SER A 60 -32.99 26.80 -21.41
N ASN A 61 -33.58 27.08 -20.24
CA ASN A 61 -33.00 26.87 -18.92
C ASN A 61 -33.74 25.81 -18.10
N CYS A 62 -33.90 24.59 -18.64
CA CYS A 62 -34.52 23.50 -17.91
C CYS A 62 -33.60 22.94 -16.81
N ARG A 63 -34.22 22.43 -15.74
CA ARG A 63 -33.55 21.71 -14.65
C ARG A 63 -33.55 20.20 -14.84
N CYS A 64 -33.85 19.70 -16.05
CA CYS A 64 -33.86 18.28 -16.35
C CYS A 64 -32.45 17.71 -16.22
N ASP A 65 -32.40 16.43 -15.86
CA ASP A 65 -31.15 15.67 -15.73
C ASP A 65 -30.34 15.74 -17.02
N ARG A 66 -29.02 15.77 -16.85
CA ARG A 66 -28.06 15.80 -17.95
C ARG A 66 -27.11 14.63 -17.78
N TYR A 67 -26.84 13.93 -18.86
CA TYR A 67 -25.96 12.78 -18.87
C TYR A 67 -24.70 13.07 -19.67
N PHE A 68 -23.60 12.51 -19.23
CA PHE A 68 -22.37 12.45 -20.01
C PHE A 68 -22.52 11.45 -21.15
N SER A 69 -21.71 11.59 -22.21
CA SER A 69 -21.61 10.58 -23.27
C SER A 69 -21.11 9.23 -22.73
N GLN A 70 -20.46 9.25 -21.58
CA GLN A 70 -20.00 8.10 -20.83
C GLN A 70 -20.54 8.27 -19.40
N PRO A 71 -21.72 7.71 -19.09
CA PRO A 71 -22.43 7.97 -17.84
C PRO A 71 -21.68 7.45 -16.61
N ASP A 72 -20.83 6.44 -16.81
CA ASP A 72 -20.07 5.78 -15.73
C ASP A 72 -18.73 6.49 -15.45
N CYS A 73 -18.32 7.47 -16.25
CA CYS A 73 -17.11 8.23 -16.00
C CYS A 73 -17.34 9.30 -14.93
N ASP A 74 -16.28 9.66 -14.23
CA ASP A 74 -16.33 10.67 -13.18
C ASP A 74 -15.08 11.54 -13.21
N ILE A 75 -15.02 12.54 -12.34
CA ILE A 75 -13.93 13.49 -12.25
C ILE A 75 -12.96 13.12 -11.13
N ARG A 76 -11.65 13.24 -11.40
CA ARG A 76 -10.57 13.09 -10.43
C ARG A 76 -9.46 14.10 -10.66
N TRP A 77 -8.75 14.45 -9.61
CA TRP A 77 -7.52 15.22 -9.67
C TRP A 77 -6.34 14.34 -10.05
N ASP A 78 -5.65 14.70 -11.13
CA ASP A 78 -4.37 14.10 -11.52
C ASP A 78 -3.22 14.98 -11.01
N SER A 79 -2.53 14.49 -9.98
CA SER A 79 -1.42 15.21 -9.36
C SER A 79 -0.19 15.32 -10.27
N SER A 80 0.00 14.36 -11.18
CA SER A 80 1.14 14.35 -12.11
C SER A 80 1.00 15.41 -13.19
N ARG A 81 -0.24 15.68 -13.65
CA ARG A 81 -0.57 16.69 -14.66
C ARG A 81 -1.05 18.00 -14.06
N ASN A 82 -1.25 18.04 -12.73
CA ASN A 82 -1.78 19.21 -12.01
C ASN A 82 -3.10 19.73 -12.57
N CYS A 83 -4.02 18.82 -12.92
CA CYS A 83 -5.33 19.18 -13.50
C CYS A 83 -6.39 18.14 -13.14
N PHE A 84 -7.66 18.54 -13.25
CA PHE A 84 -8.77 17.61 -13.21
C PHE A 84 -8.94 16.91 -14.56
N TYR A 85 -9.26 15.62 -14.53
CA TYR A 85 -9.67 14.88 -15.71
C TYR A 85 -11.02 14.20 -15.49
N HIS A 86 -11.71 13.93 -16.57
CA HIS A 86 -12.90 13.08 -16.60
C HIS A 86 -12.51 11.73 -17.19
N GLY A 87 -12.95 10.66 -16.57
CA GLY A 87 -12.63 9.34 -17.10
C GLY A 87 -12.81 8.22 -16.08
N TYR A 88 -11.92 7.30 -16.21
CA TYR A 88 -11.85 6.08 -15.43
C TYR A 88 -10.50 5.95 -14.74
N ASP A 89 -10.42 5.00 -13.86
CA ASP A 89 -9.18 4.55 -13.23
C ASP A 89 -8.98 3.07 -13.52
N LEU A 90 -7.82 2.73 -14.06
CA LEU A 90 -7.37 1.35 -14.24
C LEU A 90 -6.44 1.01 -13.08
N TYR A 91 -6.95 0.29 -12.10
CA TYR A 91 -6.11 -0.26 -11.03
C TYR A 91 -5.51 -1.60 -11.48
N MET A 92 -4.19 -1.72 -11.40
CA MET A 92 -3.46 -2.91 -11.84
C MET A 92 -2.71 -3.54 -10.67
N LEU A 93 -2.87 -4.85 -10.48
CA LEU A 93 -1.94 -5.66 -9.71
C LEU A 93 -0.93 -6.29 -10.65
N VAL A 94 0.34 -6.14 -10.33
CA VAL A 94 1.49 -6.53 -11.14
C VAL A 94 2.39 -7.41 -10.28
N ASP A 95 2.96 -8.45 -10.86
CA ASP A 95 4.07 -9.14 -10.18
C ASP A 95 5.30 -8.25 -10.17
N SER A 96 5.79 -7.92 -8.98
CA SER A 96 6.87 -6.94 -8.81
C SER A 96 8.25 -7.46 -9.22
N GLN A 97 8.38 -8.74 -9.52
CA GLN A 97 9.63 -9.35 -9.96
C GLN A 97 9.76 -9.34 -11.50
N SER A 98 8.67 -9.63 -12.18
CA SER A 98 8.64 -9.72 -13.65
C SER A 98 8.08 -8.49 -14.35
N ASP A 99 7.47 -7.55 -13.64
CA ASP A 99 6.70 -6.43 -14.18
C ASP A 99 5.45 -6.85 -14.99
N LEU A 100 5.05 -8.13 -14.91
CA LEU A 100 3.91 -8.65 -15.66
C LEU A 100 2.59 -8.37 -14.94
N PRO A 101 1.55 -7.92 -15.67
CA PRO A 101 0.24 -7.66 -15.09
C PRO A 101 -0.43 -8.97 -14.66
N VAL A 102 -1.00 -8.98 -13.46
CA VAL A 102 -1.68 -10.14 -12.87
C VAL A 102 -3.18 -9.96 -12.87
N SER A 103 -3.67 -8.81 -12.45
CA SER A 103 -5.11 -8.57 -12.37
C SER A 103 -5.45 -7.10 -12.56
N PRO A 104 -6.25 -6.74 -13.56
CA PRO A 104 -6.76 -5.39 -13.76
C PRO A 104 -8.10 -5.17 -13.07
N HIS A 105 -8.40 -3.92 -12.70
CA HIS A 105 -9.71 -3.47 -12.31
C HIS A 105 -10.00 -2.09 -12.89
N PHE A 106 -11.11 -1.98 -13.59
CA PHE A 106 -11.54 -0.75 -14.22
C PHE A 106 -12.72 -0.15 -13.46
N SER A 107 -12.61 1.11 -13.05
CA SER A 107 -13.65 1.81 -12.31
C SER A 107 -13.77 3.28 -12.74
N CYS A 108 -14.83 3.98 -12.29
CA CYS A 108 -14.91 5.42 -12.49
C CYS A 108 -13.78 6.14 -11.74
N ALA A 109 -13.28 7.26 -12.29
CA ALA A 109 -12.12 7.97 -11.79
C ALA A 109 -12.25 8.45 -10.33
N SER A 110 -13.46 8.73 -9.84
CA SER A 110 -13.69 9.19 -8.46
C SER A 110 -13.43 8.13 -7.37
N LYS A 111 -13.26 6.87 -7.75
CA LYS A 111 -12.93 5.82 -6.78
C LYS A 111 -11.51 5.94 -6.29
N HIS A 112 -11.35 5.84 -4.98
CA HIS A 112 -10.03 5.90 -4.34
C HIS A 112 -9.24 4.61 -4.61
N ASP A 113 -7.92 4.69 -4.76
CA ASP A 113 -7.04 3.56 -5.08
C ASP A 113 -7.16 2.39 -4.10
N SER A 114 -7.44 2.69 -2.82
CA SER A 114 -7.74 1.66 -1.82
C SER A 114 -8.96 0.79 -2.19
N HIS A 115 -9.98 1.36 -2.80
CA HIS A 115 -11.12 0.58 -3.32
C HIS A 115 -10.70 -0.26 -4.53
N GLY A 116 -9.94 0.34 -5.45
CA GLY A 116 -9.37 -0.36 -6.61
C GLY A 116 -8.59 -1.59 -6.17
N PHE A 117 -7.70 -1.42 -5.19
CA PHE A 117 -6.92 -2.52 -4.61
C PHE A 117 -7.82 -3.65 -4.06
N LEU A 118 -8.79 -3.33 -3.20
CA LEU A 118 -9.64 -4.35 -2.58
C LEU A 118 -10.37 -5.18 -3.64
N HIS A 119 -11.01 -4.51 -4.60
CA HIS A 119 -11.73 -5.20 -5.67
C HIS A 119 -10.81 -6.10 -6.49
N THR A 120 -9.67 -5.57 -6.92
CA THR A 120 -8.70 -6.30 -7.74
C THR A 120 -8.11 -7.48 -6.99
N PHE A 121 -7.72 -7.28 -5.73
CA PHE A 121 -7.07 -8.28 -4.91
C PHE A 121 -7.99 -9.46 -4.57
N PHE A 122 -9.21 -9.19 -4.09
CA PHE A 122 -10.13 -10.27 -3.76
C PHE A 122 -10.67 -10.98 -5.00
N ARG A 123 -10.86 -10.25 -6.10
CA ARG A 123 -11.22 -10.86 -7.38
C ARG A 123 -10.10 -11.76 -7.90
N MET A 124 -8.86 -11.30 -7.87
CA MET A 124 -7.69 -12.12 -8.22
C MET A 124 -7.66 -13.40 -7.39
N ARG A 125 -7.79 -13.32 -6.07
CA ARG A 125 -7.82 -14.52 -5.20
C ARG A 125 -8.96 -15.48 -5.52
N SER A 126 -10.09 -14.96 -5.99
CA SER A 126 -11.24 -15.79 -6.40
C SER A 126 -10.99 -16.53 -7.72
N PHE A 127 -10.31 -15.90 -8.68
CA PHE A 127 -10.01 -16.50 -9.97
C PHE A 127 -8.71 -17.32 -9.99
N LEU A 128 -7.75 -16.99 -9.12
CA LEU A 128 -6.45 -17.64 -9.01
C LEU A 128 -6.27 -18.24 -7.60
N PRO A 129 -7.08 -19.22 -7.20
CA PRO A 129 -7.06 -19.75 -5.82
C PRO A 129 -5.75 -20.44 -5.47
N ASP A 130 -5.02 -20.94 -6.46
CA ASP A 130 -3.75 -21.64 -6.29
C ASP A 130 -2.54 -20.69 -6.19
N TYR A 131 -2.76 -19.37 -6.41
CA TYR A 131 -1.70 -18.38 -6.30
C TYR A 131 -1.54 -17.92 -4.85
N THR A 132 -0.34 -18.06 -4.32
CA THR A 132 0.01 -17.65 -2.97
C THR A 132 0.70 -16.29 -3.00
N VAL A 133 0.08 -15.29 -2.36
CA VAL A 133 0.67 -13.96 -2.23
C VAL A 133 1.58 -13.91 -1.00
N SER A 134 2.86 -13.64 -1.19
CA SER A 134 3.85 -13.50 -0.13
C SER A 134 4.04 -12.06 0.35
N LYS A 135 3.95 -11.11 -0.57
CA LYS A 135 4.18 -9.67 -0.31
C LYS A 135 3.19 -8.81 -1.08
N VAL A 136 2.92 -7.62 -0.53
CA VAL A 136 2.22 -6.54 -1.24
C VAL A 136 2.99 -5.23 -1.10
N LEU A 137 3.15 -4.50 -2.19
CA LEU A 137 3.89 -3.25 -2.30
C LEU A 137 2.93 -2.15 -2.76
N LEU A 138 2.55 -1.27 -1.85
CA LEU A 138 1.50 -0.27 -2.08
C LEU A 138 1.97 1.12 -1.64
N ASP A 139 1.43 2.14 -2.26
CA ASP A 139 1.70 3.52 -1.87
C ASP A 139 0.98 3.93 -0.57
N SER A 140 1.24 5.14 -0.10
CA SER A 140 0.66 5.68 1.12
C SER A 140 -0.86 5.90 1.07
N ALA A 141 -1.51 5.82 -0.08
CA ALA A 141 -2.97 5.85 -0.19
C ALA A 141 -3.63 4.62 0.45
N HIS A 142 -2.87 3.53 0.59
CA HIS A 142 -3.31 2.27 1.19
C HIS A 142 -2.94 2.15 2.68
N ASP A 143 -2.34 3.19 3.29
CA ASP A 143 -1.90 3.18 4.68
C ASP A 143 -3.08 3.28 5.66
N ALA A 144 -3.76 2.16 5.86
CA ALA A 144 -4.85 2.03 6.80
C ALA A 144 -4.76 0.74 7.62
N MET A 145 -5.02 0.84 8.93
CA MET A 145 -4.88 -0.28 9.87
C MET A 145 -5.55 -1.59 9.42
N PRO A 146 -6.77 -1.58 8.83
CA PRO A 146 -7.41 -2.82 8.38
C PRO A 146 -6.59 -3.62 7.36
N TYR A 147 -5.82 -2.95 6.48
CA TYR A 147 -4.93 -3.62 5.54
C TYR A 147 -3.84 -4.42 6.24
N TYR A 148 -3.15 -3.81 7.21
CA TYR A 148 -2.08 -4.47 7.96
C TYR A 148 -2.62 -5.65 8.78
N GLN A 149 -3.80 -5.50 9.41
CA GLN A 149 -4.44 -6.56 10.17
C GLN A 149 -4.84 -7.73 9.26
N TYR A 150 -5.37 -7.44 8.08
CA TYR A 150 -5.71 -8.46 7.10
C TYR A 150 -4.46 -9.21 6.61
N PHE A 151 -3.44 -8.48 6.16
CA PHE A 151 -2.21 -9.08 5.65
C PHE A 151 -1.49 -9.90 6.72
N GLN A 152 -1.45 -9.42 7.96
CA GLN A 152 -0.89 -10.18 9.07
C GLN A 152 -1.62 -11.52 9.29
N ARG A 153 -2.94 -11.52 9.23
CA ARG A 153 -3.75 -12.74 9.38
C ARG A 153 -3.51 -13.73 8.23
N GLU A 154 -3.31 -13.23 7.03
CA GLU A 154 -3.08 -14.04 5.83
C GLU A 154 -1.59 -14.39 5.61
N ASN A 155 -0.70 -14.02 6.53
CA ASN A 155 0.76 -14.18 6.42
C ASN A 155 1.37 -13.49 5.19
N ILE A 156 0.79 -12.39 4.76
CA ILE A 156 1.29 -11.54 3.67
C ILE A 156 2.12 -10.40 4.26
N THR A 157 3.32 -10.17 3.76
CA THR A 157 4.18 -9.08 4.22
C THR A 157 3.84 -7.78 3.49
N PRO A 158 3.29 -6.75 4.19
CA PRO A 158 2.98 -5.47 3.56
C PRO A 158 4.18 -4.53 3.51
N PHE A 159 4.47 -4.01 2.34
CA PHE A 159 5.38 -2.87 2.12
C PHE A 159 4.53 -1.68 1.68
N ILE A 160 4.03 -0.93 2.66
CA ILE A 160 3.16 0.23 2.46
C ILE A 160 3.84 1.45 3.07
N ASP A 161 3.96 2.54 2.29
CA ASP A 161 4.50 3.79 2.81
C ASP A 161 3.51 4.46 3.77
N LEU A 162 4.04 5.21 4.75
CA LEU A 162 3.19 5.86 5.73
C LEU A 162 2.55 7.13 5.17
N ASN A 163 1.25 7.25 5.40
CA ASN A 163 0.55 8.50 5.13
C ASN A 163 0.76 9.46 6.32
N GLY A 164 1.38 10.62 6.07
CA GLY A 164 1.62 11.64 7.09
C GLY A 164 0.35 12.23 7.76
N LYS A 165 -0.83 11.94 7.20
CA LYS A 165 -2.13 12.30 7.78
C LYS A 165 -2.60 11.31 8.87
N GLY A 166 -1.86 10.23 9.12
CA GLY A 166 -2.25 9.13 10.02
C GLY A 166 -2.25 9.43 11.53
N GLY A 167 -2.17 10.70 11.94
CA GLY A 167 -2.24 11.10 13.33
C GLY A 167 -0.90 11.09 14.08
N ARG A 168 -0.94 11.45 15.36
CA ARG A 168 0.25 11.42 16.22
C ARG A 168 0.64 9.99 16.54
N PRO A 169 1.95 9.67 16.58
CA PRO A 169 2.41 8.36 17.06
C PRO A 169 1.87 8.07 18.46
N PRO A 170 1.50 6.82 18.76
CA PRO A 170 1.02 6.48 20.10
C PRO A 170 2.12 6.69 21.14
N VAL A 171 1.75 7.29 22.27
CA VAL A 171 2.63 7.37 23.45
C VAL A 171 2.50 6.05 24.20
N TYR A 172 3.61 5.36 24.37
CA TYR A 172 3.64 4.09 25.09
C TYR A 172 3.83 4.32 26.61
N LYS A 173 3.22 3.46 27.41
CA LYS A 173 3.52 3.38 28.84
C LYS A 173 5.02 3.27 29.01
N ASN A 174 5.59 3.94 30.00
CA ASN A 174 7.00 3.86 30.35
C ASN A 174 7.93 4.75 29.53
N ASP A 175 7.58 6.02 29.38
CA ASP A 175 8.55 7.07 29.16
C ASP A 175 9.36 7.01 27.84
N PHE A 176 8.89 6.33 26.82
CA PHE A 176 9.43 6.46 25.47
C PHE A 176 8.32 6.78 24.47
N THR A 177 8.70 7.42 23.37
CA THR A 177 7.82 7.71 22.24
C THR A 177 8.23 6.86 21.05
N ILE A 178 7.34 6.75 20.05
CA ILE A 178 7.64 6.12 18.77
C ILE A 178 7.69 7.24 17.73
N ASP A 179 8.72 7.24 16.90
CA ASP A 179 8.79 8.18 15.77
C ASP A 179 7.92 7.73 14.60
N GLU A 180 7.90 8.55 13.55
CA GLU A 180 7.11 8.30 12.32
C GLU A 180 7.52 7.01 11.59
N ASP A 181 8.74 6.55 11.76
CA ASP A 181 9.26 5.29 11.18
C ASP A 181 8.98 4.06 12.07
N GLY A 182 8.28 4.21 13.19
CA GLY A 182 8.02 3.12 14.13
C GLY A 182 9.22 2.78 15.03
N VAL A 183 10.21 3.68 15.16
CA VAL A 183 11.40 3.47 15.97
C VAL A 183 11.23 4.13 17.34
N PRO A 184 11.53 3.46 18.46
CA PRO A 184 11.48 4.06 19.79
C PRO A 184 12.47 5.21 19.94
N VAL A 185 12.02 6.28 20.59
CA VAL A 185 12.84 7.40 21.04
C VAL A 185 12.86 7.39 22.56
N CYS A 186 14.04 7.34 23.15
CA CYS A 186 14.19 7.26 24.60
C CYS A 186 13.85 8.60 25.29
N PRO A 187 13.66 8.64 26.62
CA PRO A 187 13.35 9.88 27.36
C PRO A 187 14.37 11.00 27.17
N SER A 188 15.62 10.65 26.90
CA SER A 188 16.70 11.62 26.60
C SER A 188 16.69 12.09 25.12
N GLY A 189 15.60 11.82 24.36
CA GLY A 189 15.44 12.29 22.98
C GLY A 189 16.25 11.55 21.90
N HIS A 190 16.86 10.41 22.23
CA HIS A 190 17.67 9.68 21.27
C HIS A 190 16.88 8.55 20.59
N ARG A 191 16.87 8.54 19.27
CA ARG A 191 16.34 7.45 18.46
C ARG A 191 17.12 6.16 18.74
N MET A 192 16.41 5.09 19.15
CA MET A 192 17.01 3.83 19.52
C MET A 192 17.48 3.04 18.31
N ARG A 193 18.46 2.17 18.50
CA ARG A 193 19.01 1.32 17.45
C ARG A 193 18.34 -0.06 17.49
N ARG A 194 17.90 -0.57 16.35
CA ARG A 194 17.41 -1.95 16.23
C ARG A 194 18.50 -2.95 16.64
N ASP A 195 18.13 -3.93 17.43
CA ASP A 195 19.00 -4.98 17.95
C ASP A 195 18.54 -6.40 17.57
N GLY A 196 17.53 -6.52 16.70
CA GLY A 196 17.03 -7.77 16.16
C GLY A 196 15.54 -7.99 16.32
N VAL A 197 15.08 -9.16 15.90
CA VAL A 197 13.70 -9.64 16.02
C VAL A 197 13.71 -10.97 16.76
N GLU A 198 12.85 -11.11 17.75
CA GLU A 198 12.57 -12.35 18.44
C GLU A 198 11.29 -12.96 17.85
N VAL A 199 11.44 -13.74 16.78
CA VAL A 199 10.32 -14.30 16.00
C VAL A 199 9.35 -15.10 16.88
N ALA A 200 9.87 -15.93 17.77
CA ALA A 200 9.05 -16.75 18.68
C ALA A 200 8.15 -15.91 19.62
N LYS A 201 8.46 -14.64 19.83
CA LYS A 201 7.72 -13.72 20.70
C LYS A 201 7.05 -12.58 19.93
N ASP A 202 7.08 -12.63 18.61
CA ASP A 202 6.54 -11.61 17.71
C ASP A 202 6.95 -10.18 18.10
N ARG A 203 8.26 -9.98 18.43
CA ARG A 203 8.72 -8.69 18.91
C ARG A 203 10.04 -8.24 18.33
N MET A 204 10.13 -6.94 18.07
CA MET A 204 11.36 -6.25 17.72
C MET A 204 12.06 -5.74 18.98
N LYS A 205 13.38 -5.84 18.99
CA LYS A 205 14.24 -5.37 20.07
C LYS A 205 15.03 -4.14 19.64
N PHE A 206 15.03 -3.14 20.48
CA PHE A 206 15.77 -1.89 20.31
C PHE A 206 16.66 -1.62 21.50
N ARG A 207 17.82 -1.02 21.25
CA ARG A 207 18.79 -0.65 22.29
C ARG A 207 19.14 0.84 22.21
N CYS A 208 19.58 1.36 23.35
CA CYS A 208 20.13 2.70 23.47
C CYS A 208 21.33 2.87 22.50
N PRO A 209 21.32 3.94 21.66
CA PRO A 209 22.41 4.21 20.72
C PRO A 209 23.68 4.77 21.42
N LYS A 210 23.54 5.30 22.63
CA LYS A 210 24.59 5.96 23.41
C LYS A 210 25.41 5.03 24.28
N ILE A 211 25.19 3.71 24.14
CA ILE A 211 26.04 2.73 24.85
C ILE A 211 27.34 2.53 24.10
N SER A 212 28.42 2.80 24.82
CA SER A 212 29.79 2.58 24.35
C SER A 212 30.38 1.34 25.01
N ARG A 213 31.14 0.58 24.23
CA ARG A 213 31.96 -0.56 24.73
C ARG A 213 33.41 -0.22 24.42
N LYS A 214 34.15 0.24 25.43
CA LYS A 214 35.59 0.51 25.33
C LYS A 214 36.31 -0.31 26.38
N ASN A 215 37.38 -1.00 25.98
CA ASN A 215 38.25 -1.77 26.87
C ASN A 215 37.51 -2.71 27.84
N GLY A 216 36.47 -3.40 27.39
CA GLY A 216 35.67 -4.28 28.23
C GLY A 216 34.66 -3.59 29.14
N CYS A 217 34.69 -2.28 29.25
CA CYS A 217 33.73 -1.50 30.02
C CYS A 217 32.55 -1.07 29.14
N ILE A 218 31.36 -1.20 29.72
CA ILE A 218 30.10 -0.76 29.10
C ILE A 218 29.63 0.47 29.87
N SER A 219 29.47 1.60 29.19
CA SER A 219 29.04 2.85 29.80
C SER A 219 28.07 3.62 28.88
N CYS A 220 27.15 4.36 29.49
CA CYS A 220 26.30 5.30 28.78
C CYS A 220 27.05 6.61 28.57
N THR A 221 26.97 7.16 27.37
CA THR A 221 27.57 8.46 27.01
C THR A 221 26.59 9.64 27.08
N CYS A 222 25.39 9.42 27.63
CA CYS A 222 24.41 10.49 27.85
C CYS A 222 24.82 11.31 29.08
N GLU A 223 24.58 12.64 29.03
CA GLU A 223 24.72 13.52 30.19
C GLU A 223 23.74 13.13 31.31
N THR A 224 22.50 12.77 30.92
CA THR A 224 21.46 12.28 31.83
C THR A 224 21.06 10.87 31.42
N PRO A 225 21.67 9.84 32.01
CA PRO A 225 21.29 8.44 31.72
C PRO A 225 19.82 8.15 32.07
N CYS A 226 19.08 7.57 31.12
CA CYS A 226 17.66 7.26 31.30
C CYS A 226 17.42 5.82 31.80
N SER A 227 18.48 5.10 32.19
CA SER A 227 18.40 3.73 32.70
C SER A 227 19.68 3.37 33.46
N ASP A 228 19.52 2.72 34.59
CA ASP A 228 20.63 2.19 35.42
C ASP A 228 21.12 0.83 34.90
N ALA A 229 20.50 0.28 33.85
CA ALA A 229 20.89 -1.00 33.29
C ALA A 229 22.30 -0.94 32.70
N LYS A 230 23.16 -1.87 33.08
CA LYS A 230 24.57 -1.99 32.62
C LYS A 230 24.68 -1.94 31.10
N TYR A 231 23.70 -2.47 30.37
CA TYR A 231 23.67 -2.52 28.90
C TYR A 231 22.86 -1.38 28.29
N GLY A 232 22.43 -0.39 29.08
CA GLY A 232 21.58 0.69 28.68
C GLY A 232 20.11 0.26 28.50
N ARG A 233 19.28 1.23 28.11
CA ARG A 233 17.86 0.98 27.91
C ARG A 233 17.62 0.04 26.73
N THR A 234 16.76 -0.94 26.95
CA THR A 234 16.24 -1.85 25.92
C THR A 234 14.73 -1.72 25.86
N VAL A 235 14.18 -1.63 24.66
CA VAL A 235 12.74 -1.59 24.40
C VAL A 235 12.37 -2.76 23.49
N HIS A 236 11.28 -3.41 23.80
CA HIS A 236 10.66 -4.46 22.98
C HIS A 236 9.31 -3.97 22.50
N LEU A 237 9.09 -3.99 21.18
CA LEU A 237 7.82 -3.68 20.56
C LEU A 237 7.22 -4.95 19.99
N VAL A 238 6.01 -5.28 20.40
CA VAL A 238 5.26 -6.44 19.86
C VAL A 238 4.68 -6.02 18.52
N MET A 239 5.02 -6.75 17.45
CA MET A 239 4.67 -6.33 16.08
C MET A 239 3.16 -6.30 15.85
N LYS A 240 2.43 -7.26 16.41
CA LYS A 240 0.97 -7.32 16.31
C LYS A 240 0.22 -6.19 17.02
N ASP A 241 0.85 -5.50 17.99
CA ASP A 241 0.19 -4.42 18.73
C ASP A 241 -0.06 -3.20 17.83
N ASN A 242 0.84 -2.96 16.88
CA ASN A 242 0.65 -1.94 15.86
C ASN A 242 1.36 -2.34 14.55
N PRO A 243 0.76 -3.23 13.77
CA PRO A 243 1.37 -3.73 12.53
C PRO A 243 1.59 -2.64 11.47
N ARG A 244 0.91 -1.50 11.59
CA ARG A 244 1.15 -0.33 10.74
C ARG A 244 2.52 0.32 11.02
N LEU A 245 2.93 0.43 12.26
CA LEU A 245 4.21 1.07 12.64
C LEU A 245 5.34 0.06 12.82
N PHE A 246 5.05 -1.14 13.32
CA PHE A 246 6.07 -2.12 13.70
C PHE A 246 6.30 -3.17 12.61
N ASN A 247 6.73 -2.72 11.45
CA ASN A 247 7.02 -3.60 10.32
C ASN A 247 8.30 -4.39 10.50
N ASN A 248 8.33 -5.56 9.90
CA ASN A 248 9.54 -6.35 9.73
C ASN A 248 9.71 -6.71 8.24
N PRO A 249 10.77 -6.22 7.58
CA PRO A 249 11.82 -5.30 8.06
C PRO A 249 11.27 -3.89 8.36
N PRO A 250 11.93 -3.08 9.23
CA PRO A 250 11.51 -1.72 9.52
C PRO A 250 11.66 -0.80 8.31
N ARG A 251 10.73 0.17 8.11
CA ARG A 251 10.76 1.13 7.00
C ARG A 251 12.08 1.90 6.88
N SER A 252 12.73 2.22 8.00
CA SER A 252 14.03 2.89 8.02
C SER A 252 15.20 2.04 7.57
N SER A 253 15.02 0.72 7.38
CA SER A 253 16.09 -0.19 6.96
C SER A 253 16.36 -0.11 5.46
N LYS A 254 17.61 -0.44 5.06
CA LYS A 254 17.97 -0.58 3.65
C LYS A 254 17.20 -1.72 2.97
N GLU A 255 16.96 -2.79 3.70
CA GLU A 255 16.21 -3.96 3.25
C GLU A 255 14.76 -3.58 2.86
N TRP A 256 14.06 -2.83 3.74
CA TRP A 256 12.72 -2.37 3.43
C TRP A 256 12.68 -1.48 2.19
N LYS A 257 13.63 -0.54 2.09
CA LYS A 257 13.71 0.38 0.94
C LYS A 257 13.96 -0.35 -0.36
N LEU A 258 14.81 -1.38 -0.34
CA LEU A 258 15.10 -2.20 -1.51
C LEU A 258 13.85 -2.92 -2.00
N GLU A 259 13.13 -3.58 -1.08
CA GLU A 259 11.87 -4.28 -1.39
C GLU A 259 10.79 -3.29 -1.87
N TYR A 260 10.61 -2.18 -1.15
CA TYR A 260 9.60 -1.18 -1.49
C TYR A 260 9.83 -0.52 -2.87
N ASN A 261 11.08 -0.34 -3.28
CA ASN A 261 11.40 0.23 -4.60
C ASN A 261 10.85 -0.64 -5.76
N ALA A 262 10.65 -1.94 -5.54
CA ALA A 262 10.02 -2.80 -6.53
C ALA A 262 8.52 -2.45 -6.77
N ARG A 263 7.90 -1.58 -5.96
CA ARG A 263 6.56 -1.02 -6.21
C ARG A 263 6.45 -0.35 -7.58
N THR A 264 7.55 0.26 -8.06
CA THR A 264 7.58 0.93 -9.37
C THR A 264 7.34 -0.03 -10.55
N SER A 265 7.28 -1.34 -10.32
CA SER A 265 6.86 -2.32 -11.33
C SER A 265 5.46 -2.03 -11.85
N ALA A 266 4.52 -1.63 -10.98
CA ALA A 266 3.18 -1.24 -11.40
C ALA A 266 3.20 -0.01 -12.33
N GLU A 267 4.05 0.98 -12.04
CA GLU A 267 4.25 2.16 -12.89
C GLU A 267 4.89 1.79 -14.24
N ARG A 268 5.80 0.80 -14.26
CA ARG A 268 6.42 0.31 -15.52
C ARG A 268 5.44 -0.47 -16.36
N SER A 269 4.65 -1.32 -15.75
CA SER A 269 3.61 -2.11 -16.43
C SER A 269 2.50 -1.24 -17.03
N ASN A 270 2.24 -0.07 -16.44
CA ASN A 270 1.21 0.87 -16.89
C ASN A 270 1.67 1.81 -18.04
N LYS A 271 2.92 1.76 -18.47
CA LYS A 271 3.48 2.55 -19.58
C LYS A 271 3.43 1.81 -20.88
#